data_9abf014f47f94fdcc78c7b12037b6884
#
_entry.id   9abf014f47f94fdcc78c7b12037b6884
#
_cell.length_a   1.000
_cell.length_b   1.000
_cell.length_c   1.000
_cell.angle_alpha   90.00
_cell.angle_beta   90.00
_cell.angle_gamma   90.00
#
_symmetry.space_group_name_H-M   'P 1'
#
loop_
_entity.id
_entity.type
_entity.pdbx_description
1 polymer ?
#
loop_
_entity_poly.entity_id
_entity_poly.type
_entity_poly.pdbx_seq_one_letter_code
_entity_poly.pdbx_strand_id
1 'polypeptide(L)'
;MDFASEDNEEQAAFREVVREWMQTKIPDGMEHTVDTGDLTLEQYQLRRELGRRLGAQGWLYPTMPKKYGGGELPVENVVILHEEIGRVGFSIPPYYDAGGRMAAPTILVWGSEEHKDRFLPPICKGLVRTWQLLTEPGAGSDLAGVKTTARRDGNDYVLNGQKVYVGSSHGADFSWTVVVTDPDAKRHENLSWFMI
;
A
#
# COMPACT_ATOMS: atom_id res chain seq x y z
N MET A 1 -4.51 -21.41 -23.77
CA MET A 1 -5.90 -21.23 -23.32
C MET A 1 -6.11 -19.74 -23.29
N ASP A 2 -6.87 -19.20 -24.23
CA ASP A 2 -7.12 -17.75 -24.30
C ASP A 2 -8.31 -17.47 -23.38
N PHE A 3 -8.06 -16.75 -22.28
CA PHE A 3 -9.07 -16.35 -21.31
C PHE A 3 -9.57 -14.92 -21.58
N ALA A 4 -9.46 -14.44 -22.83
CA ALA A 4 -9.99 -13.15 -23.20
C ALA A 4 -11.53 -13.18 -23.01
N SER A 5 -12.01 -12.69 -21.88
CA SER A 5 -13.42 -12.35 -21.73
C SER A 5 -13.69 -11.07 -22.52
N GLU A 6 -14.71 -11.08 -23.38
CA GLU A 6 -15.16 -9.86 -24.03
C GLU A 6 -15.76 -8.94 -22.98
N ASP A 7 -15.33 -7.67 -22.98
CA ASP A 7 -15.93 -6.65 -22.12
C ASP A 7 -17.40 -6.44 -22.53
N ASN A 8 -18.28 -6.26 -21.57
CA ASN A 8 -19.59 -5.73 -21.85
C ASN A 8 -19.51 -4.20 -22.12
N GLU A 9 -20.63 -3.57 -22.49
CA GLU A 9 -20.65 -2.15 -22.89
C GLU A 9 -20.11 -1.22 -21.77
N GLU A 10 -20.46 -1.47 -20.48
CA GLU A 10 -20.01 -0.67 -19.35
C GLU A 10 -18.51 -0.88 -19.09
N GLN A 11 -18.04 -2.10 -19.22
CA GLN A 11 -16.62 -2.46 -19.07
C GLN A 11 -15.78 -1.85 -20.18
N ALA A 12 -16.25 -1.91 -21.43
CA ALA A 12 -15.58 -1.29 -22.57
C ALA A 12 -15.50 0.24 -22.41
N ALA A 13 -16.58 0.88 -21.97
CA ALA A 13 -16.58 2.31 -21.69
C ALA A 13 -15.59 2.68 -20.58
N PHE A 14 -15.54 1.91 -19.49
CA PHE A 14 -14.59 2.13 -18.42
C PHE A 14 -13.15 1.94 -18.91
N ARG A 15 -12.88 0.95 -19.74
CA ARG A 15 -11.57 0.69 -20.35
C ARG A 15 -11.07 1.88 -21.17
N GLU A 16 -11.93 2.48 -21.98
CA GLU A 16 -11.57 3.67 -22.77
C GLU A 16 -11.24 4.86 -21.86
N VAL A 17 -12.01 5.10 -20.80
CA VAL A 17 -11.71 6.13 -19.80
C VAL A 17 -10.34 5.93 -19.17
N VAL A 18 -10.00 4.69 -18.80
CA VAL A 18 -8.69 4.37 -18.22
C VAL A 18 -7.58 4.58 -19.23
N ARG A 19 -7.75 4.17 -20.49
CA ARG A 19 -6.77 4.37 -21.57
C ARG A 19 -6.47 5.84 -21.83
N GLU A 20 -7.52 6.64 -21.99
CA GLU A 20 -7.38 8.09 -22.21
C GLU A 20 -6.63 8.74 -21.03
N TRP A 21 -6.98 8.35 -19.82
CA TRP A 21 -6.31 8.84 -18.63
C TRP A 21 -4.83 8.47 -18.62
N MET A 22 -4.48 7.21 -18.93
CA MET A 22 -3.09 6.76 -18.98
C MET A 22 -2.27 7.51 -20.03
N GLN A 23 -2.86 7.81 -21.19
CA GLN A 23 -2.19 8.58 -22.25
C GLN A 23 -1.92 10.04 -21.88
N THR A 24 -2.75 10.63 -21.01
CA THR A 24 -2.73 12.07 -20.75
C THR A 24 -2.23 12.45 -19.36
N LYS A 25 -2.19 11.53 -18.40
CA LYS A 25 -1.94 11.83 -16.98
C LYS A 25 -0.69 11.17 -16.41
N ILE A 26 -0.07 10.26 -17.13
CA ILE A 26 1.24 9.74 -16.71
C ILE A 26 2.26 10.88 -16.76
N PRO A 27 3.06 11.09 -15.71
CA PRO A 27 4.09 12.12 -15.70
C PRO A 27 5.12 11.89 -16.83
N ASP A 28 5.52 12.95 -17.50
CA ASP A 28 6.62 12.90 -18.47
C ASP A 28 7.91 12.40 -17.80
N GLY A 29 8.71 11.63 -18.52
CA GLY A 29 9.96 11.07 -18.01
C GLY A 29 9.80 9.82 -17.16
N MET A 30 8.57 9.31 -16.96
CA MET A 30 8.37 7.99 -16.39
C MET A 30 8.61 6.92 -17.44
N GLU A 31 9.84 6.45 -17.49
CA GLU A 31 10.19 5.28 -18.29
C GLU A 31 9.78 3.99 -17.56
N HIS A 32 9.64 2.90 -18.33
CA HIS A 32 9.43 1.53 -17.83
C HIS A 32 10.66 1.07 -17.04
N THR A 33 10.85 1.59 -15.87
CA THR A 33 11.89 1.12 -14.96
C THR A 33 11.36 -0.06 -14.17
N VAL A 34 12.09 -1.17 -14.26
CA VAL A 34 11.88 -2.29 -13.32
C VAL A 34 11.98 -1.72 -11.92
N ASP A 35 11.00 -2.04 -11.11
CA ASP A 35 10.86 -1.55 -9.74
C ASP A 35 11.92 -2.21 -8.85
N THR A 36 13.17 -1.80 -9.01
CA THR A 36 14.26 -2.15 -8.10
C THR A 36 14.34 -1.10 -7.00
N GLY A 37 14.72 -1.48 -5.79
CA GLY A 37 14.76 -0.57 -4.64
C GLY A 37 15.67 0.66 -4.76
N ASP A 38 16.37 0.84 -5.90
CA ASP A 38 17.40 1.84 -6.13
C ASP A 38 16.95 2.94 -7.10
N LEU A 39 15.76 3.48 -6.88
CA LEU A 39 15.30 4.64 -7.62
C LEU A 39 16.15 5.87 -7.30
N THR A 40 16.45 6.69 -8.31
CA THR A 40 16.94 8.04 -8.04
C THR A 40 15.87 8.87 -7.34
N LEU A 41 16.24 9.96 -6.68
CA LEU A 41 15.27 10.85 -6.03
C LEU A 41 14.24 11.38 -7.05
N GLU A 42 14.65 11.70 -8.25
CA GLU A 42 13.76 12.18 -9.32
C GLU A 42 12.74 11.10 -9.72
N GLN A 43 13.19 9.87 -10.00
CA GLN A 43 12.32 8.75 -10.30
C GLN A 43 11.34 8.45 -9.18
N TYR A 44 11.80 8.54 -7.94
CA TYR A 44 10.94 8.40 -6.76
C TYR A 44 9.86 9.49 -6.69
N GLN A 45 10.22 10.75 -6.95
CA GLN A 45 9.27 11.86 -6.97
C GLN A 45 8.23 11.73 -8.07
N LEU A 46 8.63 11.31 -9.29
CA LEU A 46 7.70 11.02 -10.38
C LEU A 46 6.70 9.92 -10.02
N ARG A 47 7.16 8.85 -9.35
CA ARG A 47 6.27 7.79 -8.89
C ARG A 47 5.30 8.26 -7.81
N ARG A 48 5.75 9.11 -6.90
CA ARG A 48 4.85 9.75 -5.92
C ARG A 48 3.80 10.62 -6.61
N GLU A 49 4.18 11.32 -7.66
CA GLU A 49 3.24 12.12 -8.45
C GLU A 49 2.20 11.24 -9.15
N LEU A 50 2.63 10.14 -9.78
CA LEU A 50 1.69 9.16 -10.35
C LEU A 50 0.73 8.63 -9.29
N GLY A 51 1.25 8.27 -8.11
CA GLY A 51 0.43 7.80 -7.00
C GLY A 51 -0.64 8.81 -6.59
N ARG A 52 -0.30 10.11 -6.49
CA ARG A 52 -1.26 11.18 -6.20
C ARG A 52 -2.31 11.35 -7.29
N ARG A 53 -1.89 11.27 -8.56
CA ARG A 53 -2.83 11.34 -9.71
C ARG A 53 -3.80 10.17 -9.72
N LEU A 54 -3.32 8.95 -9.46
CA LEU A 54 -4.16 7.76 -9.31
C LEU A 54 -5.08 7.89 -8.07
N GLY A 55 -4.57 8.38 -6.96
CA GLY A 55 -5.33 8.63 -5.74
C GLY A 55 -6.46 9.65 -5.94
N ALA A 56 -6.24 10.70 -6.75
CA ALA A 56 -7.26 11.66 -7.11
C ALA A 56 -8.45 11.06 -7.89
N GLN A 57 -8.22 9.94 -8.60
CA GLN A 57 -9.25 9.16 -9.28
C GLN A 57 -9.86 8.06 -8.39
N GLY A 58 -9.32 7.82 -7.20
CA GLY A 58 -9.63 6.65 -6.39
C GLY A 58 -8.99 5.34 -6.91
N TRP A 59 -8.12 5.41 -7.89
CA TRP A 59 -7.54 4.25 -8.56
C TRP A 59 -6.26 3.73 -7.91
N LEU A 60 -5.66 4.48 -7.02
CA LEU A 60 -4.48 4.03 -6.26
C LEU A 60 -4.81 2.84 -5.35
N TYR A 61 -5.98 2.89 -4.72
CA TYR A 61 -6.58 1.83 -3.93
C TYR A 61 -8.02 1.59 -4.40
N PRO A 62 -8.20 0.93 -5.57
CA PRO A 62 -9.46 0.93 -6.29
C PRO A 62 -10.61 0.22 -5.55
N THR A 63 -10.32 -0.74 -4.66
CA THR A 63 -11.31 -1.47 -3.87
C THR A 63 -11.66 -0.80 -2.54
N MET A 64 -10.87 0.18 -2.10
CA MET A 64 -11.13 0.88 -0.83
C MET A 64 -12.36 1.79 -0.94
N PRO A 65 -13.09 2.01 0.18
CA PRO A 65 -14.29 2.85 0.18
C PRO A 65 -14.02 4.28 -0.26
N LYS A 66 -14.96 4.84 -1.04
CA LYS A 66 -14.90 6.24 -1.51
C LYS A 66 -14.78 7.25 -0.38
N LYS A 67 -15.42 6.99 0.79
CA LYS A 67 -15.33 7.87 1.95
C LYS A 67 -13.90 8.12 2.43
N TYR A 68 -12.97 7.19 2.12
CA TYR A 68 -11.55 7.32 2.46
C TYR A 68 -10.68 7.70 1.24
N GLY A 69 -11.28 7.96 0.09
CA GLY A 69 -10.56 8.31 -1.13
C GLY A 69 -10.19 7.14 -2.02
N GLY A 70 -10.72 5.95 -1.75
CA GLY A 70 -10.64 4.80 -2.65
C GLY A 70 -11.66 4.87 -3.79
N GLY A 71 -11.56 3.93 -4.73
CA GLY A 71 -12.43 3.89 -5.91
C GLY A 71 -13.78 3.22 -5.67
N GLU A 72 -13.85 2.32 -4.68
CA GLU A 72 -15.02 1.46 -4.46
C GLU A 72 -15.47 0.75 -5.75
N LEU A 73 -14.47 0.39 -6.58
CA LEU A 73 -14.71 -0.22 -7.88
C LEU A 73 -15.12 -1.69 -7.73
N PRO A 74 -16.04 -2.19 -8.55
CA PRO A 74 -16.31 -3.61 -8.65
C PRO A 74 -15.07 -4.35 -9.18
N VAL A 75 -14.97 -5.64 -8.88
CA VAL A 75 -13.78 -6.46 -9.19
C VAL A 75 -13.45 -6.44 -10.68
N GLU A 76 -14.44 -6.47 -11.54
CA GLU A 76 -14.30 -6.44 -13.00
C GLU A 76 -13.57 -5.15 -13.45
N ASN A 77 -13.96 -4.01 -12.91
CA ASN A 77 -13.33 -2.73 -13.22
C ASN A 77 -11.91 -2.63 -12.64
N VAL A 78 -11.65 -3.28 -11.50
CA VAL A 78 -10.30 -3.39 -10.95
C VAL A 78 -9.39 -4.20 -11.87
N VAL A 79 -9.90 -5.29 -12.45
CA VAL A 79 -9.15 -6.10 -13.45
C VAL A 79 -8.81 -5.24 -14.67
N ILE A 80 -9.80 -4.56 -15.25
CA ILE A 80 -9.60 -3.66 -16.39
C ILE A 80 -8.56 -2.58 -16.09
N LEU A 81 -8.66 -1.95 -14.92
CA LEU A 81 -7.70 -0.94 -14.47
C LEU A 81 -6.28 -1.49 -14.40
N HIS A 82 -6.09 -2.69 -13.84
CA HIS A 82 -4.77 -3.34 -13.77
C HIS A 82 -4.24 -3.74 -15.15
N GLU A 83 -5.09 -4.20 -16.06
CA GLU A 83 -4.69 -4.52 -17.42
C GLU A 83 -4.19 -3.28 -18.17
N GLU A 84 -4.95 -2.18 -18.13
CA GLU A 84 -4.58 -0.96 -18.85
C GLU A 84 -3.33 -0.29 -18.25
N ILE A 85 -3.19 -0.29 -16.92
CA ILE A 85 -1.95 0.18 -16.26
C ILE A 85 -0.77 -0.73 -16.60
N GLY A 86 -0.98 -2.05 -16.61
CA GLY A 86 0.05 -3.01 -16.98
C GLY A 86 0.55 -2.84 -18.42
N ARG A 87 -0.31 -2.41 -19.37
CA ARG A 87 0.06 -2.11 -20.76
C ARG A 87 1.08 -0.97 -20.87
N VAL A 88 1.02 -0.01 -19.96
CA VAL A 88 1.98 1.10 -19.90
C VAL A 88 3.15 0.81 -18.95
N GLY A 89 3.26 -0.43 -18.44
CA GLY A 89 4.42 -0.91 -17.70
C GLY A 89 4.45 -0.53 -16.22
N PHE A 90 3.30 -0.15 -15.64
CA PHE A 90 3.21 0.18 -14.22
C PHE A 90 2.39 -0.83 -13.42
N SER A 91 2.41 -0.72 -12.09
CA SER A 91 1.59 -1.46 -11.14
C SER A 91 0.86 -0.52 -10.20
N ILE A 92 -0.25 -0.98 -9.64
CA ILE A 92 -1.01 -0.24 -8.62
C ILE A 92 -0.97 -1.03 -7.29
N PRO A 93 -0.71 -0.36 -6.18
CA PRO A 93 -0.05 0.96 -6.09
C PRO A 93 1.38 0.87 -6.58
N PRO A 94 2.00 1.98 -6.96
CA PRO A 94 3.43 2.00 -7.28
C PRO A 94 4.27 1.39 -6.17
N TYR A 95 5.40 0.77 -6.52
CA TYR A 95 6.25 0.01 -5.58
C TYR A 95 6.64 0.78 -4.31
N TYR A 96 6.83 2.08 -4.41
CA TYR A 96 7.22 2.90 -3.26
C TYR A 96 6.23 2.83 -2.08
N ASP A 97 5.00 2.39 -2.30
CA ASP A 97 3.96 2.26 -1.26
C ASP A 97 3.60 0.79 -0.97
N ALA A 98 4.58 -0.08 -0.97
CA ALA A 98 4.36 -1.50 -0.70
C ALA A 98 3.67 -1.75 0.67
N GLY A 99 3.97 -0.91 1.68
CA GLY A 99 3.34 -0.98 3.00
C GLY A 99 1.85 -0.66 2.99
N GLY A 100 1.42 0.34 2.21
CA GLY A 100 0.03 0.78 2.13
C GLY A 100 -0.92 -0.29 1.61
N ARG A 101 -0.45 -1.16 0.72
CA ARG A 101 -1.23 -2.30 0.19
C ARG A 101 -1.71 -3.26 1.28
N MET A 102 -0.99 -3.37 2.38
CA MET A 102 -1.34 -4.21 3.52
C MET A 102 -1.91 -3.39 4.68
N ALA A 103 -1.37 -2.20 4.93
CA ALA A 103 -1.83 -1.34 6.01
C ALA A 103 -3.28 -0.89 5.81
N ALA A 104 -3.64 -0.40 4.61
CA ALA A 104 -4.98 0.11 4.37
C ALA A 104 -6.11 -0.92 4.63
N PRO A 105 -6.09 -2.14 4.06
CA PRO A 105 -7.11 -3.13 4.38
C PRO A 105 -7.06 -3.60 5.84
N THR A 106 -5.90 -3.66 6.47
CA THR A 106 -5.79 -4.00 7.89
C THR A 106 -6.48 -2.95 8.76
N ILE A 107 -6.22 -1.65 8.50
CA ILE A 107 -6.87 -0.56 9.23
C ILE A 107 -8.37 -0.54 8.95
N LEU A 108 -8.80 -0.80 7.70
CA LEU A 108 -10.21 -0.83 7.34
C LEU A 108 -10.99 -1.88 8.13
N VAL A 109 -10.40 -3.07 8.33
CA VAL A 109 -11.06 -4.19 9.03
C VAL A 109 -10.95 -4.07 10.54
N TRP A 110 -9.77 -3.74 11.06
CA TRP A 110 -9.44 -3.86 12.48
C TRP A 110 -9.24 -2.52 13.21
N GLY A 111 -9.06 -1.42 12.46
CA GLY A 111 -8.86 -0.09 13.04
C GLY A 111 -10.14 0.45 13.67
N SER A 112 -9.99 1.26 14.73
CA SER A 112 -11.08 2.11 15.23
C SER A 112 -11.49 3.14 14.16
N GLU A 113 -12.67 3.76 14.28
CA GLU A 113 -13.07 4.81 13.35
C GLU A 113 -12.07 5.98 13.34
N GLU A 114 -11.48 6.31 14.49
CA GLU A 114 -10.41 7.32 14.59
C GLU A 114 -9.18 6.90 13.76
N HIS A 115 -8.75 5.64 13.83
CA HIS A 115 -7.65 5.14 13.01
C HIS A 115 -7.99 5.17 11.52
N LYS A 116 -9.21 4.78 11.15
CA LYS A 116 -9.67 4.81 9.75
C LYS A 116 -9.66 6.23 9.19
N ASP A 117 -10.25 7.18 9.93
CA ASP A 117 -10.34 8.57 9.50
C ASP A 117 -8.97 9.26 9.46
N ARG A 118 -8.04 8.87 10.33
CA ARG A 118 -6.68 9.42 10.37
C ARG A 118 -5.78 8.90 9.27
N PHE A 119 -5.77 7.59 9.04
CA PHE A 119 -4.74 6.95 8.21
C PHE A 119 -5.21 6.60 6.79
N LEU A 120 -6.48 6.20 6.59
CA LEU A 120 -6.94 5.74 5.29
C LEU A 120 -6.97 6.86 4.22
N PRO A 121 -7.47 8.08 4.52
CA PRO A 121 -7.53 9.11 3.49
C PRO A 121 -6.16 9.50 2.91
N PRO A 122 -5.11 9.76 3.70
CA PRO A 122 -3.81 10.10 3.15
C PRO A 122 -3.15 8.92 2.41
N ILE A 123 -3.37 7.68 2.85
CA ILE A 123 -2.89 6.48 2.14
C ILE A 123 -3.62 6.35 0.80
N CYS A 124 -4.95 6.35 0.79
CA CYS A 124 -5.74 6.15 -0.43
C CYS A 124 -5.51 7.24 -1.48
N LYS A 125 -5.21 8.47 -1.05
CA LYS A 125 -4.91 9.60 -1.93
C LYS A 125 -3.43 9.68 -2.38
N GLY A 126 -2.57 8.77 -1.95
CA GLY A 126 -1.14 8.79 -2.29
C GLY A 126 -0.36 9.96 -1.68
N LEU A 127 -0.88 10.57 -0.61
CA LEU A 127 -0.25 11.70 0.07
C LEU A 127 0.89 11.25 0.99
N VAL A 128 0.79 10.04 1.53
CA VAL A 128 1.78 9.42 2.40
C VAL A 128 2.26 8.11 1.83
N ARG A 129 3.47 7.76 2.22
CA ARG A 129 4.10 6.48 1.94
C ARG A 129 4.20 5.67 3.22
N THR A 130 3.92 4.38 3.11
CA THR A 130 4.00 3.46 4.24
C THR A 130 5.01 2.34 3.99
N TRP A 131 5.78 2.01 5.04
CA TRP A 131 6.63 0.83 5.05
C TRP A 131 6.05 -0.28 5.92
N GLN A 132 6.37 -1.52 5.56
CA GLN A 132 6.13 -2.67 6.42
C GLN A 132 7.43 -3.09 7.11
N LEU A 133 7.38 -3.21 8.43
CA LEU A 133 8.48 -3.62 9.27
C LEU A 133 8.14 -4.95 9.94
N LEU A 134 8.27 -6.07 9.21
CA LEU A 134 7.89 -7.38 9.70
C LEU A 134 9.08 -8.24 10.08
N THR A 135 10.03 -8.38 9.16
CA THR A 135 11.15 -9.33 9.27
C THR A 135 12.17 -8.90 10.31
N GLU A 136 12.66 -9.86 11.07
CA GLU A 136 13.75 -9.71 12.02
C GLU A 136 14.90 -10.65 11.66
N PRO A 137 16.13 -10.45 12.19
CA PRO A 137 17.24 -11.37 11.92
C PRO A 137 16.93 -12.84 12.21
N GLY A 138 16.06 -13.11 13.17
CA GLY A 138 15.64 -14.47 13.58
C GLY A 138 14.22 -14.86 13.22
N ALA A 139 13.45 -14.00 12.50
CA ALA A 139 12.05 -14.25 12.19
C ALA A 139 11.68 -13.68 10.81
N GLY A 140 11.40 -14.53 9.85
CA GLY A 140 10.97 -14.21 8.51
C GLY A 140 9.59 -14.82 8.21
N SER A 141 9.56 -15.95 7.51
CA SER A 141 8.31 -16.68 7.20
C SER A 141 7.53 -17.08 8.46
N ASP A 142 8.23 -17.35 9.56
CA ASP A 142 7.64 -17.51 10.88
C ASP A 142 7.48 -16.15 11.58
N LEU A 143 6.49 -15.37 11.14
CA LEU A 143 6.21 -14.04 11.69
C LEU A 143 5.88 -14.08 13.20
N ALA A 144 5.30 -15.17 13.68
CA ALA A 144 5.00 -15.32 15.11
C ALA A 144 6.27 -15.51 15.98
N GLY A 145 7.43 -15.67 15.36
CA GLY A 145 8.73 -15.75 16.03
C GLY A 145 9.40 -14.38 16.26
N VAL A 146 8.76 -13.25 15.95
CA VAL A 146 9.30 -11.91 16.19
C VAL A 146 9.58 -11.68 17.67
N LYS A 147 10.64 -10.92 17.95
CA LYS A 147 11.11 -10.60 19.30
C LYS A 147 11.08 -9.11 19.62
N THR A 148 10.85 -8.25 18.64
CA THR A 148 10.62 -6.82 18.89
C THR A 148 9.45 -6.68 19.85
N THR A 149 9.62 -5.91 20.90
CA THR A 149 8.62 -5.67 21.95
C THR A 149 8.06 -4.27 21.88
N ALA A 150 6.82 -4.10 22.35
CA ALA A 150 6.26 -2.80 22.66
C ALA A 150 5.78 -2.81 24.12
N ARG A 151 6.37 -1.98 24.95
CA ARG A 151 6.01 -1.82 26.35
C ARG A 151 5.27 -0.49 26.52
N ARG A 152 4.13 -0.53 27.17
CA ARG A 152 3.36 0.68 27.48
C ARG A 152 4.12 1.57 28.47
N ASP A 153 4.14 2.87 28.18
CA ASP A 153 4.73 3.91 29.01
C ASP A 153 3.76 5.12 29.05
N GLY A 154 2.91 5.16 30.05
CA GLY A 154 1.83 6.12 30.12
C GLY A 154 0.82 5.98 28.99
N ASN A 155 0.69 6.99 28.13
CA ASN A 155 -0.15 6.99 26.93
C ASN A 155 0.59 6.53 25.67
N ASP A 156 1.88 6.31 25.76
CA ASP A 156 2.75 5.93 24.66
C ASP A 156 3.19 4.45 24.77
N TYR A 157 3.93 4.00 23.75
CA TYR A 157 4.59 2.71 23.73
C TYR A 157 6.08 2.89 23.41
N VAL A 158 6.93 2.24 24.14
CA VAL A 158 8.36 2.11 23.84
C VAL A 158 8.58 0.82 23.09
N LEU A 159 9.00 0.93 21.81
CA LEU A 159 9.35 -0.19 20.97
C LEU A 159 10.86 -0.49 21.12
N ASN A 160 11.20 -1.78 21.30
CA ASN A 160 12.58 -2.21 21.39
C ASN A 160 12.80 -3.50 20.58
N GLY A 161 13.71 -3.44 19.61
CA GLY A 161 14.02 -4.56 18.71
C GLY A 161 14.70 -4.10 17.44
N GLN A 162 14.78 -5.01 16.47
CA GLN A 162 15.41 -4.76 15.18
C GLN A 162 14.58 -5.38 14.07
N LYS A 163 14.23 -4.57 13.07
CA LYS A 163 13.62 -5.01 11.82
C LYS A 163 14.63 -4.89 10.68
N VAL A 164 14.57 -5.81 9.73
CA VAL A 164 15.50 -5.90 8.58
C VAL A 164 14.73 -6.02 7.28
N TYR A 165 15.40 -5.78 6.15
CA TYR A 165 14.82 -5.80 4.80
C TYR A 165 13.68 -4.80 4.62
N VAL A 166 13.93 -3.58 5.07
CA VAL A 166 12.96 -2.49 5.09
C VAL A 166 13.19 -1.56 3.92
N GLY A 167 12.17 -1.40 3.10
CA GLY A 167 11.96 -0.30 2.16
C GLY A 167 13.12 0.06 1.24
N SER A 168 13.11 1.31 0.80
CA SER A 168 14.11 1.92 -0.07
C SER A 168 14.82 3.08 0.63
N SER A 169 15.88 3.62 0.00
CA SER A 169 16.69 4.73 0.51
C SER A 169 15.91 6.05 0.76
N HIS A 170 14.71 6.19 0.22
CA HIS A 170 13.96 7.46 0.26
C HIS A 170 13.03 7.64 1.47
N GLY A 171 13.04 6.72 2.42
CA GLY A 171 12.22 6.82 3.63
C GLY A 171 10.71 6.57 3.42
N ALA A 172 9.95 6.69 4.47
CA ALA A 172 8.49 6.61 4.50
C ALA A 172 7.93 7.65 5.47
N ASP A 173 6.66 8.01 5.28
CA ASP A 173 5.95 8.93 6.18
C ASP A 173 5.45 8.18 7.41
N PHE A 174 5.05 6.90 7.21
CA PHE A 174 4.63 5.97 8.26
C PHE A 174 5.25 4.61 8.06
N SER A 175 5.33 3.87 9.15
CA SER A 175 5.68 2.46 9.13
C SER A 175 4.67 1.66 9.94
N TRP A 176 4.45 0.40 9.59
CA TRP A 176 3.66 -0.49 10.41
C TRP A 176 4.45 -1.78 10.71
N THR A 177 4.19 -2.33 11.88
CA THR A 177 4.95 -3.45 12.39
C THR A 177 4.10 -4.38 13.24
N VAL A 178 4.54 -5.61 13.37
CA VAL A 178 4.04 -6.58 14.35
C VAL A 178 5.09 -6.76 15.43
N VAL A 179 4.67 -6.64 16.68
CA VAL A 179 5.54 -6.70 17.86
C VAL A 179 4.88 -7.47 18.99
N VAL A 180 5.68 -7.95 19.93
CA VAL A 180 5.21 -8.59 21.15
C VAL A 180 4.77 -7.53 22.16
N THR A 181 3.51 -7.57 22.57
CA THR A 181 2.93 -6.70 23.60
C THR A 181 2.64 -7.42 24.90
N ASP A 182 2.44 -8.73 24.86
CA ASP A 182 2.21 -9.58 26.03
C ASP A 182 3.11 -10.82 25.97
N PRO A 183 4.30 -10.79 26.60
CA PRO A 183 5.25 -11.91 26.56
C PRO A 183 4.75 -13.19 27.26
N ASP A 184 3.75 -13.07 28.12
CA ASP A 184 3.21 -14.20 28.89
C ASP A 184 2.01 -14.87 28.18
N ALA A 185 1.44 -14.23 27.18
CA ALA A 185 0.36 -14.80 26.37
C ALA A 185 0.88 -15.92 25.45
N LYS A 186 -0.03 -16.77 25.00
CA LYS A 186 0.27 -17.83 24.04
C LYS A 186 0.76 -17.23 22.73
N ARG A 187 1.62 -18.02 22.04
CA ARG A 187 2.07 -17.68 20.70
C ARG A 187 0.87 -17.33 19.78
N HIS A 188 1.01 -16.28 18.98
CA HIS A 188 0.02 -15.61 18.14
C HIS A 188 -0.96 -14.69 18.92
N GLU A 189 -1.26 -14.96 20.19
CA GLU A 189 -2.08 -14.10 21.04
C GLU A 189 -1.25 -12.97 21.69
N ASN A 190 0.06 -13.10 21.66
CA ASN A 190 1.05 -12.20 22.26
C ASN A 190 1.45 -11.03 21.39
N LEU A 191 0.91 -10.93 20.16
CA LEU A 191 1.32 -9.96 19.15
C LEU A 191 0.30 -8.85 18.98
N SER A 192 0.80 -7.66 18.70
CA SER A 192 -0.02 -6.51 18.30
C SER A 192 0.56 -5.84 17.05
N TRP A 193 -0.34 -5.22 16.29
CA TRP A 193 0.01 -4.43 15.12
C TRP A 193 0.07 -2.95 15.49
N PHE A 194 1.12 -2.27 15.07
CA PHE A 194 1.34 -0.86 15.33
C PHE A 194 1.53 -0.09 14.03
N MET A 195 0.95 1.11 13.96
CA MET A 195 1.30 2.16 13.01
C MET A 195 2.21 3.17 13.74
N ILE A 196 3.38 3.44 13.21
CA ILE A 196 4.40 4.31 13.79
C ILE A 196 4.91 5.33 12.78
#